data_0396de4169172b9ab9c05e38f44c2ed0
#
_entry.id   0396de4169172b9ab9c05e38f44c2ed0
#
_cell.length_a   1.000
_cell.length_b   1.000
_cell.length_c   1.000
_cell.angle_alpha   90.00
_cell.angle_beta   90.00
_cell.angle_gamma   90.00
#
_symmetry.space_group_name_H-M   'P 1'
#
loop_
_entity.id
_entity.type
_entity.pdbx_description
1 polymer ?
#
loop_
_entity_poly.entity_id
_entity_poly.type
_entity_poly.pdbx_seq_one_letter_code
_entity_poly.pdbx_strand_id
1 'polypeptide(L)'
;MLAPLVRLFVLKPDGIGDFILVTGALRLLASELGEENLLICVRSVIVPLAKAQFPNARVIELPTAAERKTVNLFARNLFYCLPLWFKLRMTPVEAAVCFRSMRNYLETFLFYSANTKRFFGCENILLRSRGKKVRRYVDTTVRKLFHPSLMPYPEEAHLPLEVEAHRRVVAEILERSVGPEEVIPRLRSAAEPTEGGVWICAPITEASKVYPLPRWRDIFTELKPELSGKAVLLVGSKDQCSGLGELESLLRSAGIENAKIHLPEDLVELLDLIAAAELVMTVDTAAAHFAAGLDRPCVILFSGLHQGMFAPWQRSTRQRWLLPEPPKEKTKSKWHAEIQPARVAATVRELVQFPSRPPRSAHTSCSG
;
A
#
# COMPACT_ATOMS: atom_id res chain seq x y z
N MET A 1 12.95 -19.43 30.20
CA MET A 1 12.94 -19.65 28.74
C MET A 1 13.48 -18.39 28.08
N LEU A 2 14.59 -18.47 27.36
CA LEU A 2 15.07 -17.37 26.54
C LEU A 2 14.02 -17.11 25.44
N ALA A 3 13.62 -15.84 25.23
CA ALA A 3 12.73 -15.48 24.13
C ALA A 3 13.38 -15.94 22.80
N PRO A 4 12.62 -16.54 21.87
CA PRO A 4 13.18 -16.97 20.60
C PRO A 4 13.84 -15.79 19.90
N LEU A 5 15.02 -16.02 19.34
CA LEU A 5 15.83 -15.01 18.64
C LEU A 5 15.04 -14.51 17.43
N VAL A 6 14.77 -13.20 17.36
CA VAL A 6 14.21 -12.56 16.19
C VAL A 6 15.35 -12.32 15.18
N ARG A 7 15.23 -12.83 13.95
CA ARG A 7 16.27 -12.61 12.93
C ARG A 7 16.23 -11.24 12.33
N LEU A 8 15.02 -10.71 12.03
CA LEU A 8 14.88 -9.44 11.34
C LEU A 8 13.82 -8.53 11.99
N PHE A 9 14.23 -7.34 12.41
CA PHE A 9 13.34 -6.24 12.75
C PHE A 9 13.01 -5.42 11.50
N VAL A 10 11.73 -5.27 11.19
CA VAL A 10 11.22 -4.51 10.04
C VAL A 10 10.48 -3.28 10.55
N LEU A 11 10.92 -2.09 10.15
CA LEU A 11 10.21 -0.83 10.40
C LEU A 11 9.55 -0.35 9.09
N LYS A 12 8.21 -0.29 9.07
CA LYS A 12 7.40 0.25 7.96
C LYS A 12 6.36 1.24 8.48
N PRO A 13 6.73 2.51 8.72
CA PRO A 13 5.90 3.50 9.39
C PRO A 13 4.99 4.29 8.42
N ASP A 14 4.85 3.85 7.19
CA ASP A 14 4.15 4.54 6.10
C ASP A 14 2.63 4.33 6.13
N GLY A 15 1.95 4.80 5.08
CA GLY A 15 0.52 4.61 4.86
C GLY A 15 0.13 3.19 4.45
N ILE A 16 -1.17 2.97 4.28
CA ILE A 16 -1.74 1.66 3.93
C ILE A 16 -1.22 1.20 2.56
N GLY A 17 -1.26 2.06 1.54
CA GLY A 17 -0.75 1.75 0.20
C GLY A 17 0.73 1.36 0.21
N ASP A 18 1.54 2.11 0.98
CA ASP A 18 2.98 1.83 1.10
C ASP A 18 3.26 0.50 1.81
N PHE A 19 2.41 0.11 2.78
CA PHE A 19 2.50 -1.22 3.40
C PHE A 19 2.18 -2.32 2.39
N ILE A 20 1.17 -2.13 1.53
CA ILE A 20 0.86 -3.10 0.48
C ILE A 20 2.04 -3.25 -0.48
N LEU A 21 2.68 -2.15 -0.87
CA LEU A 21 3.84 -2.18 -1.77
C LEU A 21 5.02 -2.99 -1.22
N VAL A 22 5.20 -3.08 0.09
CA VAL A 22 6.28 -3.86 0.70
C VAL A 22 5.94 -5.34 0.90
N THR A 23 4.67 -5.75 0.75
CA THR A 23 4.24 -7.13 1.06
C THR A 23 4.96 -8.20 0.24
N GLY A 24 5.30 -7.92 -1.03
CA GLY A 24 6.11 -8.83 -1.84
C GLY A 24 7.50 -9.07 -1.23
N ALA A 25 8.19 -7.99 -0.88
CA ALA A 25 9.49 -8.06 -0.22
C ALA A 25 9.42 -8.77 1.14
N LEU A 26 8.39 -8.49 1.95
CA LEU A 26 8.20 -9.17 3.24
C LEU A 26 7.90 -10.66 3.08
N ARG A 27 7.15 -11.06 2.05
CA ARG A 27 6.91 -12.49 1.77
C ARG A 27 8.17 -13.23 1.37
N LEU A 28 9.01 -12.59 0.55
CA LEU A 28 10.30 -13.17 0.20
C LEU A 28 11.18 -13.33 1.43
N LEU A 29 11.29 -12.31 2.28
CA LEU A 29 12.02 -12.40 3.55
C LEU A 29 11.43 -13.46 4.49
N ALA A 30 10.10 -13.56 4.57
CA ALA A 30 9.43 -14.58 5.38
C ALA A 30 9.71 -16.00 4.88
N SER A 31 9.76 -16.22 3.57
CA SER A 31 10.09 -17.54 3.00
C SER A 31 11.54 -17.95 3.21
N GLU A 32 12.49 -17.00 3.21
CA GLU A 32 13.93 -17.27 3.34
C GLU A 32 14.38 -17.33 4.81
N LEU A 33 13.79 -16.51 5.67
CA LEU A 33 14.23 -16.38 7.06
C LEU A 33 13.34 -17.13 8.07
N GLY A 34 12.13 -17.54 7.65
CA GLY A 34 11.04 -17.97 8.54
C GLY A 34 10.18 -16.78 8.98
N GLU A 35 8.86 -16.89 8.82
CA GLU A 35 7.93 -15.79 9.15
C GLU A 35 7.94 -15.49 10.65
N GLU A 36 8.06 -16.49 11.52
CA GLU A 36 8.16 -16.39 12.97
C GLU A 36 9.40 -15.61 13.45
N ASN A 37 10.40 -15.48 12.58
CA ASN A 37 11.64 -14.76 12.85
C ASN A 37 11.55 -13.26 12.49
N LEU A 38 10.39 -12.80 11.99
CA LEU A 38 10.15 -11.40 11.65
C LEU A 38 9.49 -10.66 12.83
N LEU A 39 10.00 -9.47 13.14
CA LEU A 39 9.38 -8.49 14.04
C LEU A 39 8.98 -7.27 13.21
N ILE A 40 7.70 -7.15 12.87
CA ILE A 40 7.18 -6.12 11.97
C ILE A 40 6.57 -4.98 12.78
N CYS A 41 7.12 -3.77 12.66
CA CYS A 41 6.62 -2.55 13.31
C CYS A 41 5.92 -1.67 12.28
N VAL A 42 4.62 -1.47 12.47
CA VAL A 42 3.74 -0.71 11.57
C VAL A 42 2.81 0.21 12.35
N ARG A 43 2.16 1.16 11.67
CA ARG A 43 1.15 2.04 12.24
C ARG A 43 -0.05 1.24 12.79
N SER A 44 -0.71 1.78 13.82
CA SER A 44 -1.87 1.15 14.48
C SER A 44 -2.93 0.66 13.50
N VAL A 45 -3.32 1.49 12.54
CA VAL A 45 -4.33 1.16 11.52
C VAL A 45 -3.93 -0.04 10.64
N ILE A 46 -2.63 -0.31 10.48
CA ILE A 46 -2.10 -1.37 9.63
C ILE A 46 -1.93 -2.69 10.41
N VAL A 47 -1.90 -2.66 11.75
CA VAL A 47 -1.66 -3.85 12.58
C VAL A 47 -2.61 -5.01 12.25
N PRO A 48 -3.94 -4.83 12.12
CA PRO A 48 -4.84 -5.93 11.75
C PRO A 48 -4.46 -6.56 10.40
N LEU A 49 -4.21 -5.73 9.39
CA LEU A 49 -3.81 -6.21 8.07
C LEU A 49 -2.46 -6.94 8.11
N ALA A 50 -1.47 -6.40 8.82
CA ALA A 50 -0.16 -7.03 8.94
C ALA A 50 -0.24 -8.42 9.61
N LYS A 51 -1.06 -8.56 10.67
CA LYS A 51 -1.33 -9.85 11.32
C LYS A 51 -2.05 -10.83 10.39
N ALA A 52 -3.02 -10.37 9.61
CA ALA A 52 -3.73 -11.21 8.64
C ALA A 52 -2.79 -11.68 7.50
N GLN A 53 -1.85 -10.83 7.07
CA GLN A 53 -0.92 -11.17 5.99
C GLN A 53 0.28 -12.00 6.44
N PHE A 54 0.70 -11.86 7.71
CA PHE A 54 1.86 -12.52 8.32
C PHE A 54 1.48 -13.06 9.72
N PRO A 55 0.65 -14.13 9.78
CA PRO A 55 0.08 -14.62 11.05
C PRO A 55 1.12 -15.17 12.03
N ASN A 56 2.25 -15.66 11.54
CA ASN A 56 3.32 -16.20 12.37
C ASN A 56 4.36 -15.13 12.76
N ALA A 57 4.35 -13.96 12.11
CA ALA A 57 5.25 -12.87 12.45
C ALA A 57 4.82 -12.17 13.74
N ARG A 58 5.80 -11.61 14.45
CA ARG A 58 5.51 -10.72 15.59
C ARG A 58 5.21 -9.32 15.06
N VAL A 59 3.95 -8.89 15.15
CA VAL A 59 3.56 -7.54 14.74
C VAL A 59 3.46 -6.65 15.98
N ILE A 60 4.13 -5.50 15.93
CA ILE A 60 4.09 -4.47 16.97
C ILE A 60 3.61 -3.14 16.39
N GLU A 61 2.93 -2.38 17.21
CA GLU A 61 2.39 -1.08 16.85
C GLU A 61 3.46 0.01 16.98
N LEU A 62 3.55 0.86 15.96
CA LEU A 62 4.27 2.13 16.04
C LEU A 62 3.40 3.15 16.78
N PRO A 63 3.90 3.79 17.86
CA PRO A 63 3.13 4.79 18.58
C PRO A 63 2.68 5.94 17.68
N THR A 64 1.41 6.36 17.78
CA THR A 64 0.82 7.45 16.98
C THR A 64 1.61 8.77 17.11
N ALA A 65 2.28 8.96 18.24
CA ALA A 65 3.17 10.09 18.45
C ALA A 65 4.34 10.17 17.44
N ALA A 66 4.81 9.02 16.93
CA ALA A 66 5.86 8.96 15.92
C ALA A 66 5.38 9.44 14.54
N GLU A 67 4.07 9.48 14.32
CA GLU A 67 3.45 9.90 13.06
C GLU A 67 3.35 11.42 12.89
N ARG A 68 3.43 12.19 13.99
CA ARG A 68 3.25 13.65 13.97
C ARG A 68 4.49 14.37 13.46
N LYS A 69 4.32 15.18 12.42
CA LYS A 69 5.40 15.87 11.68
C LYS A 69 5.98 17.13 12.37
N THR A 70 5.48 17.57 13.52
CA THR A 70 5.84 18.85 14.14
C THR A 70 7.03 18.73 15.08
N VAL A 71 8.08 19.50 14.80
CA VAL A 71 9.37 19.53 15.53
C VAL A 71 9.21 19.96 17.00
N ASN A 72 8.27 20.86 17.30
CA ASN A 72 8.05 21.38 18.65
C ASN A 72 7.51 20.36 19.67
N LEU A 73 7.18 19.15 19.22
CA LEU A 73 6.68 18.05 20.03
C LEU A 73 7.71 16.91 20.16
N PHE A 74 8.96 17.13 19.75
CA PHE A 74 9.98 16.07 19.74
C PHE A 74 10.16 15.41 21.12
N ALA A 75 10.36 16.20 22.18
CA ALA A 75 10.55 15.67 23.53
C ALA A 75 9.32 14.91 24.04
N ARG A 76 8.12 15.47 23.81
CA ARG A 76 6.85 14.82 24.18
C ARG A 76 6.63 13.54 23.38
N ASN A 77 6.89 13.55 22.08
CA ASN A 77 6.74 12.39 21.21
C ASN A 77 7.78 11.32 21.52
N LEU A 78 9.00 11.72 21.90
CA LEU A 78 10.03 10.81 22.36
C LEU A 78 9.58 10.04 23.60
N PHE A 79 8.96 10.71 24.57
CA PHE A 79 8.44 10.08 25.79
C PHE A 79 7.42 8.96 25.46
N TYR A 80 6.50 9.21 24.51
CA TYR A 80 5.54 8.18 24.07
C TYR A 80 6.20 7.00 23.31
N CYS A 81 7.38 7.19 22.76
CA CYS A 81 8.13 6.14 22.09
C CYS A 81 9.02 5.33 23.05
N LEU A 82 9.20 5.74 24.31
CA LEU A 82 10.06 5.04 25.27
C LEU A 82 9.68 3.56 25.48
N PRO A 83 8.40 3.17 25.63
CA PRO A 83 8.04 1.77 25.79
C PRO A 83 8.49 0.91 24.60
N LEU A 84 8.28 1.41 23.36
CA LEU A 84 8.73 0.74 22.16
C LEU A 84 10.27 0.73 22.06
N TRP A 85 10.91 1.84 22.38
CA TRP A 85 12.37 1.94 22.43
C TRP A 85 12.95 0.89 23.40
N PHE A 86 12.42 0.80 24.61
CA PHE A 86 12.86 -0.18 25.61
C PHE A 86 12.66 -1.61 25.09
N LYS A 87 11.47 -1.90 24.53
CA LYS A 87 11.18 -3.20 23.92
C LYS A 87 12.20 -3.57 22.83
N LEU A 88 12.53 -2.64 21.95
CA LEU A 88 13.50 -2.85 20.87
C LEU A 88 14.92 -3.09 21.42
N ARG A 89 15.31 -2.36 22.48
CA ARG A 89 16.62 -2.54 23.14
C ARG A 89 16.74 -3.88 23.87
N MET A 90 15.63 -4.38 24.42
CA MET A 90 15.59 -5.65 25.14
C MET A 90 15.35 -6.86 24.22
N THR A 91 14.98 -6.65 22.97
CA THR A 91 14.78 -7.73 22.00
C THR A 91 16.02 -7.83 21.11
N PRO A 92 16.86 -8.85 21.29
CA PRO A 92 18.00 -9.06 20.40
C PRO A 92 17.49 -9.46 19.02
N VAL A 93 18.03 -8.81 17.98
CA VAL A 93 17.74 -9.10 16.58
C VAL A 93 19.05 -9.21 15.79
N GLU A 94 19.10 -10.07 14.78
CA GLU A 94 20.30 -10.21 13.95
C GLU A 94 20.49 -8.98 13.04
N ALA A 95 19.39 -8.46 12.49
CA ALA A 95 19.41 -7.30 11.61
C ALA A 95 18.15 -6.45 11.76
N ALA A 96 18.22 -5.20 11.34
CA ALA A 96 17.09 -4.28 11.25
C ALA A 96 16.99 -3.70 9.83
N VAL A 97 15.78 -3.58 9.30
CA VAL A 97 15.50 -2.96 8.00
C VAL A 97 14.43 -1.88 8.12
N CYS A 98 14.63 -0.78 7.41
CA CYS A 98 13.61 0.25 7.22
C CYS A 98 13.33 0.42 5.74
N PHE A 99 12.12 0.04 5.32
CA PHE A 99 11.67 0.15 3.93
C PHE A 99 11.13 1.53 3.55
N ARG A 100 11.30 2.53 4.41
CA ARG A 100 10.90 3.90 4.12
C ARG A 100 12.07 4.74 3.63
N SER A 101 11.89 5.35 2.45
CA SER A 101 12.86 6.26 1.83
C SER A 101 12.82 7.68 2.38
N MET A 102 11.73 8.11 3.07
CA MET A 102 11.54 9.44 3.64
C MET A 102 11.33 9.38 5.16
N ARG A 103 12.36 9.03 5.92
CA ARG A 103 12.28 8.88 7.38
C ARG A 103 12.28 10.23 8.11
N ASN A 104 11.42 10.35 9.12
CA ASN A 104 11.48 11.43 10.10
C ASN A 104 12.46 11.10 11.25
N TYR A 105 12.65 12.03 12.21
CA TYR A 105 13.61 11.85 13.31
C TYR A 105 13.25 10.71 14.25
N LEU A 106 11.97 10.55 14.60
CA LEU A 106 11.52 9.49 15.50
C LEU A 106 11.63 8.12 14.85
N GLU A 107 11.26 8.01 13.59
CA GLU A 107 11.44 6.79 12.79
C GLU A 107 12.93 6.41 12.72
N THR A 108 13.80 7.39 12.47
CA THR A 108 15.24 7.20 12.45
C THR A 108 15.75 6.75 13.84
N PHE A 109 15.28 7.42 14.91
CA PHE A 109 15.63 7.06 16.28
C PHE A 109 15.19 5.62 16.60
N LEU A 110 13.94 5.26 16.34
CA LEU A 110 13.41 3.91 16.61
C LEU A 110 14.14 2.85 15.79
N PHE A 111 14.43 3.13 14.53
CA PHE A 111 15.17 2.23 13.65
C PHE A 111 16.54 1.85 14.25
N TYR A 112 17.34 2.87 14.61
CA TYR A 112 18.66 2.65 15.20
C TYR A 112 18.64 2.28 16.68
N SER A 113 17.45 2.22 17.29
CA SER A 113 17.28 1.68 18.65
C SER A 113 17.18 0.17 18.69
N ALA A 114 17.04 -0.51 17.55
CA ALA A 114 17.08 -1.98 17.50
C ALA A 114 18.40 -2.50 18.07
N ASN A 115 18.30 -3.60 18.83
CA ASN A 115 19.48 -4.24 19.46
C ASN A 115 20.23 -5.10 18.43
N THR A 116 20.87 -4.44 17.47
CA THR A 116 21.69 -5.05 16.41
C THR A 116 22.81 -4.13 15.97
N LYS A 117 23.77 -4.66 15.22
CA LYS A 117 24.80 -3.91 14.51
C LYS A 117 24.58 -3.86 13.00
N ARG A 118 23.64 -4.62 12.46
CA ARG A 118 23.34 -4.72 11.02
C ARG A 118 22.08 -3.96 10.69
N PHE A 119 22.20 -2.87 9.95
CA PHE A 119 21.09 -2.00 9.55
C PHE A 119 21.02 -1.89 8.04
N PHE A 120 19.85 -2.13 7.47
CA PHE A 120 19.56 -2.09 6.03
C PHE A 120 18.49 -1.07 5.69
N GLY A 121 18.51 -0.51 4.50
CA GLY A 121 17.49 0.41 4.04
C GLY A 121 17.91 1.20 2.82
N CYS A 122 17.03 2.13 2.38
CA CYS A 122 17.38 3.09 1.35
C CYS A 122 17.89 4.40 1.96
N GLU A 123 18.69 5.14 1.18
CA GLU A 123 19.05 6.52 1.52
C GLU A 123 17.81 7.38 1.71
N ASN A 124 17.89 8.34 2.63
CA ASN A 124 16.78 9.25 2.89
C ASN A 124 16.69 10.34 1.82
N ILE A 125 15.69 10.27 0.94
CA ILE A 125 15.48 11.20 -0.19
C ILE A 125 15.31 12.66 0.30
N LEU A 126 14.65 12.88 1.44
CA LEU A 126 14.46 14.23 1.97
C LEU A 126 15.78 14.96 2.27
N LEU A 127 16.86 14.22 2.46
CA LEU A 127 18.19 14.79 2.66
C LEU A 127 18.83 15.23 1.35
N ARG A 128 18.54 14.55 0.23
CA ARG A 128 19.01 14.93 -1.11
C ARG A 128 18.40 16.25 -1.60
N SER A 129 17.08 16.45 -1.35
CA SER A 129 16.31 17.51 -2.00
C SER A 129 16.25 18.86 -1.29
N ARG A 130 16.55 18.94 0.00
CA ARG A 130 16.23 20.13 0.79
C ARG A 130 17.34 20.70 1.65
N GLY A 131 18.61 20.51 1.41
CA GLY A 131 19.74 21.31 1.95
C GLY A 131 19.67 21.76 3.44
N LYS A 132 18.76 21.23 4.26
CA LYS A 132 18.58 21.64 5.66
C LYS A 132 19.69 21.02 6.53
N LYS A 133 20.62 21.86 6.92
CA LYS A 133 21.83 21.54 7.70
C LYS A 133 21.62 20.57 8.87
N VAL A 134 20.49 20.69 9.60
CA VAL A 134 20.21 19.86 10.80
C VAL A 134 19.95 18.38 10.43
N ARG A 135 19.18 18.11 9.38
CA ARG A 135 18.90 16.72 8.94
C ARG A 135 20.17 16.02 8.46
N ARG A 136 21.01 16.75 7.71
CA ARG A 136 22.29 16.26 7.24
C ARG A 136 23.22 15.87 8.39
N TYR A 137 23.21 16.65 9.49
CA TYR A 137 24.02 16.38 10.67
C TYR A 137 23.60 15.08 11.38
N VAL A 138 22.30 14.88 11.65
CA VAL A 138 21.79 13.68 12.31
C VAL A 138 22.11 12.42 11.48
N ASP A 139 21.85 12.44 10.17
CA ASP A 139 22.09 11.28 9.31
C ASP A 139 23.60 10.98 9.20
N THR A 140 24.44 12.01 9.11
CA THR A 140 25.91 11.85 9.08
C THR A 140 26.45 11.27 10.40
N THR A 141 25.92 11.72 11.53
CA THR A 141 26.30 11.20 12.85
C THR A 141 25.86 9.76 13.03
N VAL A 142 24.62 9.45 12.65
CA VAL A 142 24.08 8.10 12.70
C VAL A 142 24.87 7.15 11.79
N ARG A 143 25.20 7.56 10.58
CA ARG A 143 26.05 6.78 9.67
C ARG A 143 27.44 6.49 10.27
N LYS A 144 28.05 7.46 10.94
CA LYS A 144 29.33 7.27 11.61
C LYS A 144 29.29 6.30 12.78
N LEU A 145 28.16 6.28 13.52
CA LEU A 145 28.01 5.42 14.69
C LEU A 145 27.57 3.99 14.37
N PHE A 146 26.71 3.80 13.37
CA PHE A 146 26.03 2.53 13.10
C PHE A 146 26.45 1.88 11.77
N HIS A 147 27.19 2.57 10.90
CA HIS A 147 27.63 2.07 9.60
C HIS A 147 26.55 1.28 8.82
N PRO A 148 25.34 1.85 8.63
CA PRO A 148 24.25 1.14 8.00
C PRO A 148 24.53 0.86 6.52
N SER A 149 24.10 -0.30 6.02
CA SER A 149 24.06 -0.60 4.59
C SER A 149 22.86 0.10 3.97
N LEU A 150 23.06 1.29 3.41
CA LEU A 150 21.98 2.08 2.80
C LEU A 150 22.15 2.08 1.27
N MET A 151 21.19 1.48 0.59
CA MET A 151 21.15 1.47 -0.87
C MET A 151 20.75 2.85 -1.41
N PRO A 152 21.40 3.34 -2.50
CA PRO A 152 20.93 4.50 -3.22
C PRO A 152 19.47 4.31 -3.67
N TYR A 153 18.66 5.36 -3.54
CA TYR A 153 17.31 5.31 -4.08
C TYR A 153 17.36 5.21 -5.62
N PRO A 154 16.58 4.31 -6.24
CA PRO A 154 16.64 4.10 -7.68
C PRO A 154 16.32 5.39 -8.46
N GLU A 155 17.04 5.65 -9.55
CA GLU A 155 16.71 6.71 -10.51
C GLU A 155 15.88 6.14 -11.67
N GLU A 156 16.19 4.91 -12.07
CA GLU A 156 15.48 4.16 -13.09
C GLU A 156 15.10 2.77 -12.55
N ALA A 157 13.93 2.27 -12.90
CA ALA A 157 13.43 1.01 -12.41
C ALA A 157 12.44 0.34 -13.38
N HIS A 158 12.44 -1.00 -13.38
CA HIS A 158 11.43 -1.82 -14.09
C HIS A 158 10.09 -1.92 -13.32
N LEU A 159 10.12 -1.64 -12.03
CA LEU A 159 8.97 -1.56 -11.12
C LEU A 159 8.80 -0.11 -10.67
N PRO A 160 7.68 0.26 -10.02
CA PRO A 160 7.62 1.52 -9.29
C PRO A 160 8.84 1.68 -8.39
N LEU A 161 9.41 2.89 -8.34
CA LEU A 161 10.68 3.16 -7.66
C LEU A 161 10.71 2.67 -6.21
N GLU A 162 9.57 2.74 -5.50
CA GLU A 162 9.48 2.26 -4.12
C GLU A 162 9.63 0.73 -4.05
N VAL A 163 8.97 -0.03 -4.94
CA VAL A 163 9.08 -1.49 -5.01
C VAL A 163 10.49 -1.92 -5.44
N GLU A 164 11.08 -1.20 -6.38
CA GLU A 164 12.47 -1.43 -6.82
C GLU A 164 13.47 -1.14 -5.69
N ALA A 165 13.21 -0.11 -4.88
CA ALA A 165 14.01 0.16 -3.69
C ALA A 165 13.92 -0.98 -2.67
N HIS A 166 12.71 -1.52 -2.46
CA HIS A 166 12.50 -2.70 -1.61
C HIS A 166 13.28 -3.91 -2.15
N ARG A 167 13.24 -4.17 -3.46
CA ARG A 167 13.97 -5.26 -4.12
C ARG A 167 15.46 -5.21 -3.85
N ARG A 168 16.07 -4.02 -4.01
CA ARG A 168 17.51 -3.81 -3.77
C ARG A 168 17.89 -4.05 -2.31
N VAL A 169 17.06 -3.57 -1.38
CA VAL A 169 17.30 -3.78 0.06
C VAL A 169 17.18 -5.27 0.42
N VAL A 170 16.21 -5.99 -0.14
CA VAL A 170 16.05 -7.44 0.10
C VAL A 170 17.23 -8.22 -0.49
N ALA A 171 17.69 -7.86 -1.68
CA ALA A 171 18.88 -8.48 -2.30
C ALA A 171 20.14 -8.34 -1.42
N GLU A 172 20.31 -7.18 -0.77
CA GLU A 172 21.41 -6.95 0.17
C GLU A 172 21.25 -7.78 1.46
N ILE A 173 20.04 -7.89 2.00
CA ILE A 173 19.77 -8.71 3.20
C ILE A 173 20.03 -10.18 2.94
N LEU A 174 19.61 -10.69 1.78
CA LEU A 174 19.71 -12.09 1.38
C LEU A 174 21.06 -12.44 0.74
N GLU A 175 21.91 -11.45 0.48
CA GLU A 175 23.20 -11.60 -0.16
C GLU A 175 23.12 -12.35 -1.50
N ARG A 176 22.01 -12.13 -2.25
CA ARG A 176 21.77 -12.71 -3.58
C ARG A 176 20.99 -11.77 -4.50
N SER A 177 21.03 -12.05 -5.79
CA SER A 177 20.14 -11.39 -6.75
C SER A 177 18.68 -11.71 -6.46
N VAL A 178 17.82 -10.70 -6.61
CA VAL A 178 16.36 -10.80 -6.45
C VAL A 178 15.72 -10.27 -7.72
N GLY A 179 14.88 -11.10 -8.37
CA GLY A 179 14.14 -10.71 -9.57
C GLY A 179 12.98 -9.77 -9.24
N PRO A 180 12.53 -8.95 -10.22
CA PRO A 180 11.38 -8.06 -10.02
C PRO A 180 10.11 -8.80 -9.60
N GLU A 181 9.85 -9.99 -10.14
CA GLU A 181 8.68 -10.83 -9.87
C GLU A 181 8.64 -11.38 -8.45
N GLU A 182 9.80 -11.52 -7.78
CA GLU A 182 9.88 -12.03 -6.41
C GLU A 182 9.33 -11.02 -5.39
N VAL A 183 9.36 -9.72 -5.70
CA VAL A 183 8.94 -8.63 -4.80
C VAL A 183 7.65 -7.92 -5.23
N ILE A 184 6.99 -8.40 -6.28
CA ILE A 184 5.68 -7.85 -6.67
C ILE A 184 4.74 -7.95 -5.47
N PRO A 185 4.05 -6.85 -5.11
CA PRO A 185 3.13 -6.84 -3.97
C PRO A 185 2.04 -7.89 -4.11
N ARG A 186 1.78 -8.66 -3.04
CA ARG A 186 0.79 -9.75 -3.02
C ARG A 186 0.05 -9.75 -1.69
N LEU A 187 -1.26 -9.79 -1.75
CA LEU A 187 -2.13 -9.96 -0.62
C LEU A 187 -2.85 -11.32 -0.68
N ARG A 188 -3.29 -11.80 0.48
CA ARG A 188 -4.10 -13.01 0.63
C ARG A 188 -5.36 -12.66 1.40
N SER A 189 -6.47 -13.23 0.97
CA SER A 189 -7.74 -13.25 1.68
C SER A 189 -8.33 -14.64 1.56
N ALA A 190 -9.10 -15.06 2.54
CA ALA A 190 -9.89 -16.27 2.52
C ALA A 190 -11.30 -16.06 1.94
N ALA A 191 -11.68 -14.80 1.65
CA ALA A 191 -12.98 -14.48 1.11
C ALA A 191 -13.11 -14.99 -0.33
N GLU A 192 -14.22 -15.69 -0.58
CA GLU A 192 -14.59 -16.19 -1.89
C GLU A 192 -15.36 -15.14 -2.70
N PRO A 193 -15.33 -15.19 -4.04
CA PRO A 193 -16.14 -14.34 -4.89
C PRO A 193 -17.63 -14.43 -4.55
N THR A 194 -18.30 -13.30 -4.44
CA THR A 194 -19.72 -13.24 -4.14
C THR A 194 -20.56 -13.67 -5.34
N GLU A 195 -21.48 -14.63 -5.15
CA GLU A 195 -22.48 -14.97 -6.16
C GLU A 195 -23.33 -13.76 -6.54
N GLY A 196 -23.66 -13.62 -7.81
CA GLY A 196 -24.43 -12.47 -8.33
C GLY A 196 -23.59 -11.22 -8.62
N GLY A 197 -22.33 -11.22 -8.24
CA GLY A 197 -21.36 -10.16 -8.50
C GLY A 197 -21.55 -8.90 -7.64
N VAL A 198 -20.48 -8.46 -7.02
CA VAL A 198 -20.43 -7.19 -6.30
C VAL A 198 -19.39 -6.29 -6.97
N TRP A 199 -19.80 -5.07 -7.28
CA TRP A 199 -18.89 -4.04 -7.74
C TRP A 199 -18.57 -3.09 -6.59
N ILE A 200 -17.31 -2.80 -6.40
CA ILE A 200 -16.84 -1.86 -5.39
C ILE A 200 -16.43 -0.57 -6.08
N CYS A 201 -16.93 0.56 -5.54
CA CYS A 201 -16.48 1.89 -5.91
C CYS A 201 -15.90 2.59 -4.69
N ALA A 202 -14.59 2.91 -4.73
CA ALA A 202 -13.90 3.70 -3.71
C ALA A 202 -13.48 5.06 -4.32
N PRO A 203 -14.42 6.04 -4.41
CA PRO A 203 -14.27 7.22 -5.23
C PRO A 203 -13.55 8.37 -4.52
N ILE A 204 -13.42 8.33 -3.19
CA ILE A 204 -12.98 9.46 -2.38
C ILE A 204 -11.56 9.26 -1.89
N THR A 205 -10.78 10.33 -1.96
CA THR A 205 -9.38 10.41 -1.53
C THR A 205 -9.02 11.84 -1.11
N GLU A 206 -7.75 12.10 -0.86
CA GLU A 206 -7.24 13.46 -0.63
C GLU A 206 -7.55 14.40 -1.82
N ALA A 207 -7.72 15.68 -1.54
CA ALA A 207 -8.19 16.70 -2.50
C ALA A 207 -7.37 16.76 -3.82
N SER A 208 -6.08 16.42 -3.77
CA SER A 208 -5.18 16.43 -4.93
C SER A 208 -5.46 15.32 -5.96
N LYS A 209 -6.18 14.27 -5.54
CA LYS A 209 -6.46 13.06 -6.35
C LYS A 209 -7.94 12.83 -6.59
N VAL A 210 -8.80 13.77 -6.21
CA VAL A 210 -10.27 13.65 -6.34
C VAL A 210 -10.68 13.62 -7.80
N TYR A 211 -11.51 12.63 -8.15
CA TYR A 211 -12.29 12.61 -9.38
C TYR A 211 -13.72 13.08 -9.06
N PRO A 212 -14.30 14.08 -9.77
CA PRO A 212 -15.57 14.70 -9.38
C PRO A 212 -16.74 13.73 -9.28
N LEU A 213 -17.54 13.82 -8.23
CA LEU A 213 -18.71 12.94 -8.00
C LEU A 213 -19.74 12.95 -9.15
N PRO A 214 -20.04 14.11 -9.82
CA PRO A 214 -20.90 14.08 -11.00
C PRO A 214 -20.36 13.22 -12.14
N ARG A 215 -19.03 13.13 -12.30
CA ARG A 215 -18.42 12.28 -13.33
C ARG A 215 -18.49 10.79 -12.96
N TRP A 216 -18.45 10.45 -11.65
CA TRP A 216 -18.74 9.08 -11.19
C TRP A 216 -20.19 8.71 -11.54
N ARG A 217 -21.16 9.60 -11.30
CA ARG A 217 -22.55 9.40 -11.75
C ARG A 217 -22.60 9.11 -13.25
N ASP A 218 -21.89 9.90 -14.07
CA ASP A 218 -21.90 9.74 -15.53
C ASP A 218 -21.32 8.37 -15.93
N ILE A 219 -20.21 7.91 -15.27
CA ILE A 219 -19.67 6.56 -15.48
C ILE A 219 -20.73 5.49 -15.19
N PHE A 220 -21.38 5.57 -14.04
CA PHE A 220 -22.39 4.60 -13.64
C PHE A 220 -23.63 4.66 -14.54
N THR A 221 -23.99 5.82 -15.07
CA THR A 221 -25.08 5.98 -16.05
C THR A 221 -24.75 5.26 -17.36
N GLU A 222 -23.53 5.38 -17.84
CA GLU A 222 -23.00 4.64 -19.00
C GLU A 222 -23.00 3.11 -18.77
N LEU A 223 -22.74 2.67 -17.53
CA LEU A 223 -22.65 1.27 -17.14
C LEU A 223 -23.99 0.69 -16.65
N LYS A 224 -25.10 1.43 -16.74
CA LYS A 224 -26.40 0.98 -16.21
C LYS A 224 -26.86 -0.40 -16.73
N PRO A 225 -26.63 -0.77 -18.01
CA PRO A 225 -26.98 -2.11 -18.49
C PRO A 225 -26.19 -3.22 -17.77
N GLU A 226 -24.89 -2.99 -17.51
CA GLU A 226 -23.99 -3.96 -16.88
C GLU A 226 -24.26 -4.12 -15.38
N LEU A 227 -24.95 -3.16 -14.76
CA LEU A 227 -25.31 -3.17 -13.34
C LEU A 227 -26.56 -4.00 -13.04
N SER A 228 -27.26 -4.51 -14.06
CA SER A 228 -28.45 -5.34 -13.84
C SER A 228 -28.11 -6.59 -13.03
N GLY A 229 -28.79 -6.78 -11.90
CA GLY A 229 -28.56 -7.90 -10.98
C GLY A 229 -27.27 -7.81 -10.15
N LYS A 230 -26.49 -6.71 -10.24
CA LYS A 230 -25.28 -6.50 -9.46
C LYS A 230 -25.56 -5.64 -8.24
N ALA A 231 -24.84 -5.86 -7.14
CA ALA A 231 -24.76 -4.93 -6.04
C ALA A 231 -23.59 -3.96 -6.26
N VAL A 232 -23.78 -2.68 -5.94
CA VAL A 232 -22.72 -1.66 -5.97
C VAL A 232 -22.46 -1.21 -4.53
N LEU A 233 -21.24 -1.39 -4.04
CA LEU A 233 -20.82 -0.89 -2.74
C LEU A 233 -19.96 0.36 -2.92
N LEU A 234 -20.42 1.48 -2.35
CA LEU A 234 -19.66 2.73 -2.25
C LEU A 234 -18.81 2.65 -0.98
N VAL A 235 -17.53 2.42 -1.13
CA VAL A 235 -16.63 2.09 -0.01
C VAL A 235 -15.75 3.28 0.35
N GLY A 236 -15.62 3.55 1.64
CA GLY A 236 -14.73 4.58 2.18
C GLY A 236 -14.60 4.51 3.68
N SER A 237 -13.89 5.47 4.27
CA SER A 237 -13.74 5.61 5.71
C SER A 237 -14.87 6.50 6.30
N LYS A 238 -15.01 6.48 7.63
CA LYS A 238 -16.07 7.24 8.33
C LYS A 238 -16.05 8.74 8.04
N ASP A 239 -14.86 9.33 7.88
CA ASP A 239 -14.69 10.73 7.51
C ASP A 239 -15.10 11.05 6.06
N GLN A 240 -15.25 10.04 5.20
CA GLN A 240 -15.68 10.16 3.81
C GLN A 240 -17.21 9.95 3.64
N CYS A 241 -17.92 9.60 4.70
CA CYS A 241 -19.36 9.25 4.68
C CYS A 241 -20.22 10.30 3.99
N SER A 242 -19.98 11.60 4.24
CA SER A 242 -20.73 12.70 3.61
C SER A 242 -20.60 12.71 2.08
N GLY A 243 -19.39 12.55 1.55
CA GLY A 243 -19.17 12.49 0.12
C GLY A 243 -19.73 11.22 -0.53
N LEU A 244 -19.70 10.08 0.19
CA LEU A 244 -20.32 8.85 -0.30
C LEU A 244 -21.85 9.02 -0.36
N GLY A 245 -22.47 9.70 0.63
CA GLY A 245 -23.89 10.01 0.63
C GLY A 245 -24.31 10.94 -0.52
N GLU A 246 -23.48 11.90 -0.85
CA GLU A 246 -23.67 12.75 -2.05
C GLU A 246 -23.64 11.89 -3.32
N LEU A 247 -22.67 11.00 -3.48
CA LEU A 247 -22.61 10.12 -4.64
C LEU A 247 -23.79 9.16 -4.70
N GLU A 248 -24.17 8.53 -3.58
CA GLU A 248 -25.34 7.66 -3.53
C GLU A 248 -26.61 8.39 -4.00
N SER A 249 -26.80 9.64 -3.56
CA SER A 249 -27.92 10.48 -3.97
C SER A 249 -27.90 10.81 -5.47
N LEU A 250 -26.71 11.11 -6.02
CA LEU A 250 -26.53 11.34 -7.46
C LEU A 250 -26.82 10.07 -8.28
N LEU A 251 -26.40 8.90 -7.81
CA LEU A 251 -26.68 7.63 -8.48
C LEU A 251 -28.16 7.29 -8.46
N ARG A 252 -28.81 7.47 -7.31
CA ARG A 252 -30.28 7.26 -7.17
C ARG A 252 -31.07 8.17 -8.10
N SER A 253 -30.68 9.45 -8.22
CA SER A 253 -31.32 10.39 -9.16
C SER A 253 -31.14 10.00 -10.62
N ALA A 254 -30.09 9.23 -10.95
CA ALA A 254 -29.84 8.64 -12.28
C ALA A 254 -30.53 7.27 -12.47
N GLY A 255 -31.36 6.83 -11.51
CA GLY A 255 -32.07 5.55 -11.54
C GLY A 255 -31.16 4.33 -11.30
N ILE A 256 -30.13 4.49 -10.48
CA ILE A 256 -29.22 3.43 -10.02
C ILE A 256 -29.49 3.24 -8.51
N GLU A 257 -30.42 2.35 -8.19
CA GLU A 257 -30.93 2.17 -6.83
C GLU A 257 -30.17 1.08 -6.04
N ASN A 258 -29.36 0.28 -6.71
CA ASN A 258 -28.58 -0.84 -6.16
C ASN A 258 -27.23 -0.40 -5.56
N ALA A 259 -26.93 0.89 -5.54
CA ALA A 259 -25.76 1.44 -4.90
C ALA A 259 -26.02 1.68 -3.41
N LYS A 260 -25.10 1.18 -2.55
CA LYS A 260 -25.19 1.31 -1.08
C LYS A 260 -23.83 1.68 -0.50
N ILE A 261 -23.85 2.52 0.52
CA ILE A 261 -22.63 2.87 1.27
C ILE A 261 -22.25 1.70 2.18
N HIS A 262 -20.97 1.37 2.17
CA HIS A 262 -20.35 0.44 3.10
C HIS A 262 -19.07 1.04 3.69
N LEU A 263 -19.00 1.12 5.00
CA LEU A 263 -17.87 1.66 5.74
C LEU A 263 -17.17 0.52 6.48
N PRO A 264 -16.09 -0.07 5.93
CA PRO A 264 -15.37 -1.16 6.59
C PRO A 264 -14.91 -0.76 7.99
N GLU A 265 -15.04 -1.66 8.94
CA GLU A 265 -14.62 -1.45 10.33
C GLU A 265 -13.10 -1.36 10.44
N ASP A 266 -12.41 -2.19 9.64
CA ASP A 266 -10.95 -2.22 9.57
C ASP A 266 -10.43 -2.59 8.17
N LEU A 267 -9.10 -2.71 8.05
CA LEU A 267 -8.44 -3.05 6.79
C LEU A 267 -8.58 -4.53 6.39
N VAL A 268 -8.95 -5.41 7.31
CA VAL A 268 -9.17 -6.84 6.99
C VAL A 268 -10.54 -6.98 6.35
N GLU A 269 -11.57 -6.31 6.86
CA GLU A 269 -12.87 -6.25 6.21
C GLU A 269 -12.77 -5.64 4.81
N LEU A 270 -12.01 -4.54 4.64
CA LEU A 270 -11.77 -3.95 3.32
C LEU A 270 -11.07 -4.93 2.38
N LEU A 271 -10.07 -5.68 2.88
CA LEU A 271 -9.37 -6.72 2.12
C LEU A 271 -10.35 -7.78 1.63
N ASP A 272 -11.22 -8.29 2.50
CA ASP A 272 -12.16 -9.36 2.21
C ASP A 272 -13.26 -8.90 1.25
N LEU A 273 -13.77 -7.68 1.42
CA LEU A 273 -14.69 -7.07 0.47
C LEU A 273 -14.09 -6.98 -0.94
N ILE A 274 -12.86 -6.47 -1.06
CA ILE A 274 -12.17 -6.36 -2.35
C ILE A 274 -11.85 -7.75 -2.91
N ALA A 275 -11.51 -8.71 -2.07
CA ALA A 275 -11.26 -10.10 -2.50
C ALA A 275 -12.52 -10.76 -3.05
N ALA A 276 -13.68 -10.49 -2.47
CA ALA A 276 -14.97 -11.01 -2.93
C ALA A 276 -15.55 -10.27 -4.15
N ALA A 277 -15.00 -9.08 -4.49
CA ALA A 277 -15.53 -8.25 -5.57
C ALA A 277 -15.30 -8.85 -6.96
N GLU A 278 -16.29 -8.71 -7.83
CA GLU A 278 -16.17 -8.99 -9.27
C GLU A 278 -15.33 -7.91 -9.97
N LEU A 279 -15.54 -6.65 -9.59
CA LEU A 279 -14.85 -5.48 -10.13
C LEU A 279 -14.62 -4.42 -9.06
N VAL A 280 -13.49 -3.75 -9.13
CA VAL A 280 -13.17 -2.57 -8.31
C VAL A 280 -12.98 -1.36 -9.21
N MET A 281 -13.71 -0.27 -8.93
CA MET A 281 -13.48 1.04 -9.54
C MET A 281 -13.01 2.00 -8.45
N THR A 282 -11.90 2.67 -8.67
CA THR A 282 -11.33 3.55 -7.64
C THR A 282 -10.45 4.64 -8.24
N VAL A 283 -10.09 5.60 -7.43
CA VAL A 283 -9.00 6.52 -7.69
C VAL A 283 -7.69 5.97 -7.06
N ASP A 284 -6.58 6.70 -7.20
CA ASP A 284 -5.31 6.34 -6.56
C ASP A 284 -5.40 6.41 -5.02
N THR A 285 -5.86 5.31 -4.43
CA THR A 285 -6.06 5.10 -2.99
C THR A 285 -5.54 3.74 -2.54
N ALA A 286 -5.68 3.45 -1.25
CA ALA A 286 -5.40 2.11 -0.72
C ALA A 286 -6.19 1.02 -1.45
N ALA A 287 -7.46 1.26 -1.84
CA ALA A 287 -8.29 0.29 -2.55
C ALA A 287 -7.68 -0.15 -3.89
N ALA A 288 -6.99 0.76 -4.61
CA ALA A 288 -6.26 0.43 -5.83
C ALA A 288 -5.15 -0.58 -5.56
N HIS A 289 -4.37 -0.36 -4.50
CA HIS A 289 -3.29 -1.26 -4.10
C HIS A 289 -3.82 -2.60 -3.57
N PHE A 290 -4.94 -2.60 -2.84
CA PHE A 290 -5.60 -3.84 -2.42
C PHE A 290 -6.04 -4.66 -3.64
N ALA A 291 -6.76 -4.05 -4.59
CA ALA A 291 -7.24 -4.74 -5.78
C ALA A 291 -6.09 -5.32 -6.62
N ALA A 292 -5.03 -4.54 -6.85
CA ALA A 292 -3.85 -5.01 -7.57
C ALA A 292 -3.10 -6.10 -6.78
N GLY A 293 -2.94 -5.97 -5.47
CA GLY A 293 -2.28 -6.95 -4.61
C GLY A 293 -3.02 -8.29 -4.51
N LEU A 294 -4.36 -8.27 -4.61
CA LEU A 294 -5.25 -9.43 -4.66
C LEU A 294 -5.44 -9.99 -6.09
N ASP A 295 -4.88 -9.35 -7.09
CA ASP A 295 -5.10 -9.66 -8.52
C ASP A 295 -6.57 -9.61 -8.94
N ARG A 296 -7.32 -8.64 -8.42
CA ARG A 296 -8.73 -8.43 -8.80
C ARG A 296 -8.86 -7.54 -10.04
N PRO A 297 -9.93 -7.75 -10.85
CA PRO A 297 -10.25 -6.81 -11.92
C PRO A 297 -10.47 -5.43 -11.33
N CYS A 298 -9.71 -4.44 -11.81
CA CYS A 298 -9.90 -3.08 -11.34
C CYS A 298 -9.61 -2.02 -12.39
N VAL A 299 -10.37 -0.93 -12.33
CA VAL A 299 -10.13 0.30 -13.08
C VAL A 299 -9.77 1.40 -12.09
N ILE A 300 -8.59 1.97 -12.27
CA ILE A 300 -8.01 2.95 -11.36
C ILE A 300 -7.84 4.27 -12.10
N LEU A 301 -8.54 5.31 -11.64
CA LEU A 301 -8.40 6.67 -12.17
C LEU A 301 -7.21 7.33 -11.49
N PHE A 302 -6.12 7.47 -12.22
CA PHE A 302 -4.85 7.92 -11.68
C PHE A 302 -4.52 9.35 -12.12
N SER A 303 -4.33 10.23 -11.15
CA SER A 303 -4.02 11.65 -11.41
C SER A 303 -2.64 11.91 -12.03
N GLY A 304 -1.76 10.89 -12.03
CA GLY A 304 -0.35 11.03 -12.39
C GLY A 304 0.54 11.58 -11.27
N LEU A 305 -0.04 11.95 -10.12
CA LEU A 305 0.75 12.42 -8.98
C LEU A 305 1.64 11.28 -8.46
N HIS A 306 2.95 11.51 -8.41
CA HIS A 306 3.94 10.50 -8.05
C HIS A 306 3.98 9.28 -8.99
N GLN A 307 3.64 9.48 -10.27
CA GLN A 307 3.77 8.46 -11.30
C GLN A 307 5.19 7.88 -11.31
N GLY A 308 5.28 6.55 -11.41
CA GLY A 308 6.54 5.83 -11.37
C GLY A 308 7.15 5.67 -9.97
N MET A 309 6.72 6.44 -8.96
CA MET A 309 7.21 6.29 -7.59
C MET A 309 6.46 5.18 -6.83
N PHE A 310 5.12 5.27 -6.79
CA PHE A 310 4.27 4.31 -6.07
C PHE A 310 3.33 3.55 -7.01
N ALA A 311 3.02 4.11 -8.18
CA ALA A 311 2.08 3.61 -9.17
C ALA A 311 2.42 4.18 -10.55
N PRO A 312 1.87 3.65 -11.66
CA PRO A 312 1.10 2.41 -11.71
C PRO A 312 1.95 1.16 -11.52
N TRP A 313 1.33 0.08 -11.05
CA TRP A 313 1.87 -1.27 -11.05
C TRP A 313 0.71 -2.27 -11.19
N GLN A 314 0.99 -3.47 -11.71
CA GLN A 314 -0.03 -4.49 -11.93
C GLN A 314 0.58 -5.87 -11.81
N ARG A 315 -0.24 -6.82 -11.36
CA ARG A 315 0.11 -8.25 -11.35
C ARG A 315 -0.28 -8.94 -12.66
N SER A 316 -1.34 -8.44 -13.29
CA SER A 316 -1.86 -9.02 -14.52
C SER A 316 -2.55 -7.94 -15.38
N THR A 317 -3.03 -8.35 -16.54
CA THR A 317 -3.85 -7.50 -17.42
C THR A 317 -5.23 -7.18 -16.86
N ARG A 318 -5.57 -7.66 -15.67
CA ARG A 318 -6.85 -7.36 -15.00
C ARG A 318 -6.88 -5.99 -14.31
N GLN A 319 -5.74 -5.36 -14.15
CA GLN A 319 -5.62 -4.02 -13.58
C GLN A 319 -5.43 -2.99 -14.69
N ARG A 320 -6.27 -1.96 -14.73
CA ARG A 320 -6.22 -0.87 -15.69
C ARG A 320 -6.03 0.46 -14.96
N TRP A 321 -4.88 1.08 -15.18
CA TRP A 321 -4.59 2.43 -14.69
C TRP A 321 -4.88 3.41 -15.81
N LEU A 322 -5.91 4.23 -15.63
CA LEU A 322 -6.26 5.29 -16.59
C LEU A 322 -5.57 6.59 -16.18
N LEU A 323 -4.67 7.04 -17.03
CA LEU A 323 -3.93 8.29 -16.86
C LEU A 323 -4.49 9.35 -17.81
N PRO A 324 -4.34 10.65 -17.46
CA PRO A 324 -4.58 11.74 -18.39
C PRO A 324 -3.64 11.66 -19.58
N GLU A 325 -4.10 12.07 -20.76
CA GLU A 325 -3.34 12.10 -22.00
C GLU A 325 -3.28 13.52 -22.58
N PRO A 326 -2.10 14.04 -22.95
CA PRO A 326 -0.78 13.50 -22.62
C PRO A 326 -0.49 13.60 -21.11
N PRO A 327 0.41 12.79 -20.55
CA PRO A 327 0.78 12.91 -19.17
C PRO A 327 1.36 14.31 -18.94
N LYS A 328 0.58 15.17 -18.29
CA LYS A 328 0.99 16.54 -18.01
C LYS A 328 1.87 16.56 -16.78
N GLU A 329 3.12 16.99 -16.95
CA GLU A 329 3.94 17.37 -15.83
C GLU A 329 3.19 18.39 -14.95
N LYS A 330 2.85 18.00 -13.72
CA LYS A 330 2.56 18.83 -12.54
C LYS A 330 1.44 19.89 -12.60
N THR A 331 0.53 19.89 -13.55
CA THR A 331 -0.60 20.82 -13.49
C THR A 331 -1.71 20.29 -12.59
N LYS A 332 -1.74 20.80 -11.37
CA LYS A 332 -2.53 20.37 -10.21
C LYS A 332 -4.06 20.44 -10.33
N SER A 333 -4.67 20.87 -11.42
CA SER A 333 -6.07 21.29 -11.31
C SER A 333 -7.10 20.68 -12.25
N LYS A 334 -6.74 19.88 -13.27
CA LYS A 334 -7.76 19.37 -14.21
C LYS A 334 -7.46 17.99 -14.82
N TRP A 335 -6.68 17.15 -14.17
CA TRP A 335 -6.38 15.80 -14.66
C TRP A 335 -7.65 14.98 -14.95
N HIS A 336 -8.66 15.15 -14.11
CA HIS A 336 -9.95 14.47 -14.24
C HIS A 336 -10.71 14.85 -15.52
N ALA A 337 -10.43 16.03 -16.12
CA ALA A 337 -11.07 16.44 -17.36
C ALA A 337 -10.63 15.59 -18.57
N GLU A 338 -9.47 14.97 -18.49
CA GLU A 338 -8.88 14.16 -19.56
C GLU A 338 -9.26 12.68 -19.46
N ILE A 339 -9.73 12.21 -18.29
CA ILE A 339 -10.30 10.88 -18.14
C ILE A 339 -11.81 10.98 -18.28
N GLN A 340 -12.31 10.81 -19.50
CA GLN A 340 -13.75 10.92 -19.78
C GLN A 340 -14.54 9.72 -19.23
N PRO A 341 -15.78 9.91 -18.72
CA PRO A 341 -16.65 8.84 -18.23
C PRO A 341 -16.82 7.69 -19.24
N ALA A 342 -17.03 7.98 -20.51
CA ALA A 342 -17.17 6.99 -21.56
C ALA A 342 -15.92 6.10 -21.72
N ARG A 343 -14.71 6.66 -21.57
CA ARG A 343 -13.46 5.89 -21.60
C ARG A 343 -13.38 4.92 -20.43
N VAL A 344 -13.81 5.36 -19.23
CA VAL A 344 -13.85 4.51 -18.03
C VAL A 344 -14.84 3.37 -18.23
N ALA A 345 -16.05 3.68 -18.71
CA ALA A 345 -17.09 2.70 -18.98
C ALA A 345 -16.65 1.66 -20.02
N ALA A 346 -16.01 2.09 -21.12
CA ALA A 346 -15.46 1.19 -22.13
C ALA A 346 -14.43 0.21 -21.52
N THR A 347 -13.51 0.74 -20.69
CA THR A 347 -12.49 -0.09 -20.00
C THR A 347 -13.12 -1.11 -19.03
N VAL A 348 -14.19 -0.71 -18.33
CA VAL A 348 -14.94 -1.61 -17.47
C VAL A 348 -15.57 -2.75 -18.28
N ARG A 349 -16.24 -2.44 -19.39
CA ARG A 349 -16.84 -3.44 -20.30
C ARG A 349 -15.83 -4.45 -20.79
N GLU A 350 -14.65 -4.00 -21.21
CA GLU A 350 -13.55 -4.89 -21.59
C GLU A 350 -13.15 -5.87 -20.47
N LEU A 351 -13.02 -5.38 -19.24
CA LEU A 351 -12.64 -6.23 -18.11
C LEU A 351 -13.72 -7.25 -17.70
N VAL A 352 -15.00 -6.87 -17.82
CA VAL A 352 -16.12 -7.74 -17.45
C VAL A 352 -16.41 -8.77 -18.53
N GLN A 353 -16.29 -8.40 -19.82
CA GLN A 353 -16.54 -9.32 -20.94
C GLN A 353 -15.44 -10.36 -21.13
N PHE A 354 -14.20 -10.02 -20.81
CA PHE A 354 -13.06 -10.90 -20.92
C PHE A 354 -12.40 -11.15 -19.55
N PRO A 355 -13.08 -11.85 -18.62
CA PRO A 355 -12.44 -12.20 -17.37
C PRO A 355 -11.27 -13.13 -17.71
N SER A 356 -10.05 -12.61 -17.69
CA SER A 356 -8.84 -13.42 -17.89
C SER A 356 -8.89 -14.58 -16.90
N ARG A 357 -8.88 -15.84 -17.40
CA ARG A 357 -8.84 -17.02 -16.54
C ARG A 357 -7.71 -16.86 -15.52
N PRO A 358 -7.97 -17.14 -14.24
CA PRO A 358 -6.87 -17.22 -13.27
C PRO A 358 -5.84 -18.22 -13.79
N PRO A 359 -4.54 -17.97 -13.58
CA PRO A 359 -3.53 -18.96 -13.89
C PRO A 359 -3.94 -20.25 -13.16
N ARG A 360 -4.09 -21.36 -13.91
CA ARG A 360 -4.35 -22.68 -13.33
C ARG A 360 -3.29 -22.90 -12.26
N SER A 361 -3.71 -23.04 -11.01
CA SER A 361 -2.84 -23.52 -9.96
C SER A 361 -2.25 -24.84 -10.48
N ALA A 362 -0.95 -24.87 -10.65
CA ALA A 362 -0.24 -26.12 -10.88
C ALA A 362 -0.40 -26.96 -9.61
N HIS A 363 -1.48 -27.76 -9.57
CA HIS A 363 -1.53 -28.90 -8.70
C HIS A 363 -0.47 -29.86 -9.23
N THR A 364 0.73 -29.76 -8.73
CA THR A 364 1.70 -30.84 -8.75
C THR A 364 1.12 -31.95 -7.90
N SER A 365 0.40 -32.87 -8.54
CA SER A 365 0.14 -34.18 -8.01
C SER A 365 1.49 -34.88 -7.90
N CYS A 366 2.09 -34.87 -6.72
CA CYS A 366 3.06 -35.89 -6.35
C CYS A 366 2.30 -37.17 -6.10
N SER A 367 2.20 -38.00 -7.14
CA SER A 367 1.91 -39.43 -7.05
C SER A 367 3.23 -40.18 -7.24
N GLY A 368 3.59 -40.99 -6.27
CA GLY A 368 4.66 -41.97 -6.37
C GLY A 368 5.58 -41.95 -5.21
#